data_3f7eec89e4100639dd1a798561dfa187
#
_entry.id   3f7eec89e4100639dd1a798561dfa187
#
_cell.length_a   1.000
_cell.length_b   1.000
_cell.length_c   1.000
_cell.angle_alpha   90.00
_cell.angle_beta   90.00
_cell.angle_gamma   90.00
#
_symmetry.space_group_name_H-M   'P 1'
#
loop_
_entity.id
_entity.type
_entity.pdbx_description
1 polymer ?
#
loop_
_entity_poly.entity_id
_entity_poly.type
_entity_poly.pdbx_seq_one_letter_code
_entity_poly.pdbx_strand_id
1 'polypeptide(L)'
;MMLTLSASCTDDTEGIDTFISTHSKDLENYALSAGTSTIFWDSSKAYDIDAEWLSGTYATRFQRGNSLYDNVTDAYGPVYAGYSCGSCHQSAGRTTPSVWNKTGEDPDGTPVYGSGTNGMSAMLIYITRKNGAFFQDYGRVVHDQTIYGVTAEGKLQVRWDFEKFRFPDGEEYELARPRYTIVEWYKKMWDSVKGDSVEIRPEDLFCTIRIPLRHVGMGQMMALDRNEIEQLAARSNYPEYGISGRINYITEKGVTGIGLSGNKAHHLDLTVELGFSSDMGATNSRYPEEICEGQLQMAQGSMMGLTYEQLDVSTEEMENVDLYMHSLGVPARRLGSKTARVTLMRSDGTEETMTEREAVERGEQMFHKAKCHLCHVTTLHTRPRGASLLNGTELPWLGSQTVHPYSDYLLHDMGSETMGVGLNDNYVSGTARGNEWRTTPLWGIGLQKKVNGHTYFLHDGRARNFTEAIMWHGGEGEASKNIFRKMDRADRQALLKFLDSL
;
A
#
# COMPACT_ATOMS: atom_id res chain seq x y z
N MET A 1 4.07 -23.86 -50.90
CA MET A 1 3.21 -22.69 -50.65
C MET A 1 3.50 -22.27 -49.23
N MET A 2 4.46 -21.36 -49.10
CA MET A 2 4.96 -20.88 -47.81
C MET A 2 4.06 -19.73 -47.36
N LEU A 3 3.28 -19.94 -46.30
CA LEU A 3 2.54 -18.84 -45.64
C LEU A 3 3.55 -18.05 -44.82
N THR A 4 3.90 -16.87 -45.26
CA THR A 4 4.55 -15.84 -44.45
C THR A 4 3.50 -15.25 -43.52
N LEU A 5 3.58 -15.61 -42.25
CA LEU A 5 2.94 -14.84 -41.17
C LEU A 5 3.67 -13.50 -41.05
N SER A 6 3.08 -12.45 -41.61
CA SER A 6 3.47 -11.08 -41.28
C SER A 6 2.99 -10.80 -39.87
N ALA A 7 3.91 -10.82 -38.93
CA ALA A 7 3.68 -10.19 -37.63
C ALA A 7 3.53 -8.68 -37.88
N SER A 8 2.31 -8.16 -37.78
CA SER A 8 2.02 -6.73 -37.72
C SER A 8 2.60 -6.24 -36.40
N CYS A 9 3.77 -5.60 -36.44
CA CYS A 9 4.14 -4.64 -35.42
C CYS A 9 3.17 -3.48 -35.57
N THR A 10 2.09 -3.47 -34.81
CA THR A 10 1.33 -2.25 -34.57
C THR A 10 2.23 -1.30 -33.82
N ASP A 11 2.43 -0.12 -34.37
CA ASP A 11 3.25 0.93 -33.78
C ASP A 11 2.59 1.31 -32.43
N ASP A 12 3.27 1.11 -31.31
CA ASP A 12 2.73 1.32 -29.94
C ASP A 12 2.24 2.78 -29.73
N THR A 13 2.63 3.68 -30.59
CA THR A 13 2.19 5.10 -30.60
C THR A 13 0.74 5.27 -31.09
N GLU A 14 0.26 4.44 -32.02
CA GLU A 14 -1.13 4.54 -32.53
C GLU A 14 -2.18 4.33 -31.42
N GLY A 15 -1.92 3.46 -30.46
CA GLY A 15 -2.83 3.17 -29.35
C GLY A 15 -3.01 4.36 -28.41
N ILE A 16 -1.92 5.03 -28.02
CA ILE A 16 -1.97 6.19 -27.14
C ILE A 16 -2.54 7.43 -27.86
N ASP A 17 -2.21 7.64 -29.12
CA ASP A 17 -2.74 8.78 -29.90
C ASP A 17 -4.25 8.64 -30.09
N THR A 18 -4.75 7.43 -30.35
CA THR A 18 -6.18 7.13 -30.42
C THR A 18 -6.86 7.39 -29.07
N PHE A 19 -6.27 6.94 -27.97
CA PHE A 19 -6.77 7.17 -26.63
C PHE A 19 -6.86 8.66 -26.30
N ILE A 20 -5.80 9.42 -26.55
CA ILE A 20 -5.75 10.89 -26.35
C ILE A 20 -6.83 11.57 -27.21
N SER A 21 -6.99 11.19 -28.47
CA SER A 21 -8.00 11.76 -29.36
C SER A 21 -9.42 11.49 -28.85
N THR A 22 -9.69 10.26 -28.38
CA THR A 22 -11.00 9.88 -27.84
C THR A 22 -11.35 10.66 -26.57
N HIS A 23 -10.37 10.90 -25.70
CA HIS A 23 -10.55 11.58 -24.41
C HIS A 23 -10.17 13.08 -24.42
N SER A 24 -10.13 13.70 -25.58
CA SER A 24 -9.72 15.12 -25.71
C SER A 24 -10.48 16.08 -24.80
N LYS A 25 -11.78 15.85 -24.54
CA LYS A 25 -12.59 16.65 -23.61
C LYS A 25 -12.25 16.40 -22.15
N ASP A 26 -11.95 15.16 -21.79
CA ASP A 26 -11.57 14.81 -20.44
C ASP A 26 -10.22 15.46 -20.10
N LEU A 27 -9.29 15.47 -21.04
CA LEU A 27 -7.96 16.06 -20.91
C LEU A 27 -7.96 17.60 -20.76
N GLU A 28 -9.11 18.27 -20.91
CA GLU A 28 -9.24 19.67 -20.52
C GLU A 28 -9.15 19.86 -18.99
N ASN A 29 -9.58 18.85 -18.21
CA ASN A 29 -9.67 18.90 -16.75
C ASN A 29 -8.85 17.83 -16.04
N TYR A 30 -8.30 16.88 -16.79
CA TYR A 30 -7.54 15.75 -16.28
C TYR A 30 -6.20 15.61 -16.99
N ALA A 31 -5.22 15.01 -16.31
CA ALA A 31 -3.98 14.54 -16.92
C ALA A 31 -3.87 13.03 -16.78
N LEU A 32 -3.23 12.39 -17.77
CA LEU A 32 -3.00 10.95 -17.75
C LEU A 32 -2.14 10.57 -16.56
N SER A 33 -2.52 9.50 -15.87
CA SER A 33 -1.73 8.90 -14.78
C SER A 33 -0.96 7.66 -15.22
N ALA A 34 -1.50 6.90 -16.18
CA ALA A 34 -0.95 5.60 -16.56
C ALA A 34 -1.23 5.26 -18.05
N GLY A 35 -0.90 6.18 -18.96
CA GLY A 35 -1.10 5.98 -20.38
C GLY A 35 -2.53 5.56 -20.70
N THR A 36 -2.70 4.51 -21.53
CA THR A 36 -4.02 3.96 -21.92
C THR A 36 -4.76 3.22 -20.79
N SER A 37 -4.14 3.00 -19.65
CA SER A 37 -4.80 2.46 -18.45
C SER A 37 -5.39 3.56 -17.56
N THR A 38 -5.28 4.82 -17.96
CA THR A 38 -5.90 5.94 -17.23
C THR A 38 -7.42 5.88 -17.36
N ILE A 39 -8.12 6.09 -16.25
CA ILE A 39 -9.58 6.20 -16.21
C ILE A 39 -10.01 7.59 -15.70
N PHE A 40 -11.07 8.15 -16.29
CA PHE A 40 -11.56 9.49 -15.96
C PHE A 40 -12.75 9.45 -14.98
N TRP A 41 -12.64 8.58 -13.99
CA TRP A 41 -13.67 8.36 -12.98
C TRP A 41 -13.28 9.00 -11.65
N ASP A 42 -14.08 9.98 -11.23
CA ASP A 42 -14.01 10.65 -9.92
C ASP A 42 -15.22 10.23 -9.07
N SER A 43 -15.24 8.97 -8.65
CA SER A 43 -16.36 8.39 -7.90
C SER A 43 -15.87 7.51 -6.74
N SER A 44 -16.79 7.01 -5.93
CA SER A 44 -16.50 6.04 -4.87
C SER A 44 -16.02 4.67 -5.40
N LYS A 45 -16.07 4.45 -6.71
CA LYS A 45 -15.59 3.22 -7.37
C LYS A 45 -14.28 3.43 -8.14
N ALA A 46 -13.66 4.59 -8.04
CA ALA A 46 -12.53 4.96 -8.90
C ALA A 46 -11.32 4.02 -8.82
N TYR A 47 -11.18 3.21 -7.78
CA TYR A 47 -10.08 2.23 -7.69
C TYR A 47 -10.44 0.83 -8.20
N ASP A 48 -11.75 0.55 -8.39
CA ASP A 48 -12.29 -0.78 -8.72
C ASP A 48 -12.94 -0.80 -10.10
N ILE A 49 -12.27 -0.18 -11.06
CA ILE A 49 -12.72 -0.09 -12.45
C ILE A 49 -11.62 -0.65 -13.34
N ASP A 50 -12.00 -1.45 -14.30
CA ASP A 50 -11.09 -1.99 -15.31
C ASP A 50 -10.56 -0.90 -16.25
N ALA A 51 -9.36 -1.11 -16.75
CA ALA A 51 -8.80 -0.29 -17.81
C ALA A 51 -9.57 -0.50 -19.13
N GLU A 52 -9.76 0.57 -19.91
CA GLU A 52 -10.60 0.56 -21.13
C GLU A 52 -10.12 -0.41 -22.23
N TRP A 53 -8.84 -0.78 -22.23
CA TRP A 53 -8.32 -1.77 -23.17
C TRP A 53 -8.81 -3.21 -22.90
N LEU A 54 -9.39 -3.45 -21.71
CA LEU A 54 -9.85 -4.77 -21.33
C LEU A 54 -11.13 -5.15 -22.10
N SER A 55 -11.10 -6.26 -22.82
CA SER A 55 -12.23 -6.68 -23.65
C SER A 55 -12.33 -8.19 -23.78
N GLY A 56 -13.46 -8.67 -24.32
CA GLY A 56 -13.68 -10.08 -24.64
C GLY A 56 -13.58 -11.01 -23.42
N THR A 57 -12.83 -12.09 -23.57
CA THR A 57 -12.62 -13.07 -22.49
C THR A 57 -11.90 -12.51 -21.29
N TYR A 58 -11.01 -11.54 -21.49
CA TYR A 58 -10.30 -10.85 -20.38
C TYR A 58 -11.27 -10.04 -19.51
N ALA A 59 -12.23 -9.33 -20.09
CA ALA A 59 -13.25 -8.62 -19.33
C ALA A 59 -14.11 -9.59 -18.49
N THR A 60 -14.47 -10.76 -19.04
CA THR A 60 -15.19 -11.78 -18.26
C THR A 60 -14.35 -12.34 -17.11
N ARG A 61 -13.07 -12.59 -17.33
CA ARG A 61 -12.14 -13.05 -16.28
C ARG A 61 -11.91 -11.97 -15.21
N PHE A 62 -11.84 -10.71 -15.61
CA PHE A 62 -11.77 -9.58 -14.66
C PHE A 62 -12.97 -9.59 -13.71
N GLN A 63 -14.20 -9.72 -14.24
CA GLN A 63 -15.41 -9.76 -13.39
C GLN A 63 -15.41 -10.98 -12.45
N ARG A 64 -14.90 -12.13 -12.89
CA ARG A 64 -14.74 -13.29 -12.02
C ARG A 64 -13.70 -13.03 -10.94
N GLY A 65 -12.55 -12.45 -11.29
CA GLY A 65 -11.48 -12.08 -10.35
C GLY A 65 -11.98 -11.08 -9.33
N ASN A 66 -12.71 -10.04 -9.75
CA ASN A 66 -13.34 -9.06 -8.85
C ASN A 66 -14.31 -9.74 -7.88
N SER A 67 -15.18 -10.60 -8.39
CA SER A 67 -16.14 -11.35 -7.56
C SER A 67 -15.42 -12.22 -6.52
N LEU A 68 -14.38 -12.93 -6.89
CA LEU A 68 -13.57 -13.75 -5.99
C LEU A 68 -12.81 -12.91 -4.96
N TYR A 69 -12.31 -11.77 -5.40
CA TYR A 69 -11.59 -10.83 -4.55
C TYR A 69 -12.46 -10.29 -3.41
N ASP A 70 -13.74 -10.03 -3.67
CA ASP A 70 -14.68 -9.46 -2.72
C ASP A 70 -15.48 -10.52 -1.94
N ASN A 71 -15.63 -11.74 -2.49
CA ASN A 71 -16.45 -12.76 -1.86
C ASN A 71 -15.85 -13.23 -0.53
N VAL A 72 -16.69 -13.22 0.47
CA VAL A 72 -16.46 -13.92 1.73
C VAL A 72 -16.62 -15.41 1.47
N THR A 73 -15.60 -16.21 1.76
CA THR A 73 -15.71 -17.67 1.70
C THR A 73 -15.81 -18.23 3.12
N ASP A 74 -16.62 -19.27 3.29
CA ASP A 74 -16.71 -20.02 4.56
C ASP A 74 -15.53 -21.00 4.74
N ALA A 75 -14.60 -21.02 3.79
CA ALA A 75 -13.54 -22.02 3.63
C ALA A 75 -12.18 -21.58 4.18
N TYR A 76 -12.09 -20.45 4.87
CA TYR A 76 -10.83 -20.05 5.46
C TYR A 76 -10.48 -20.89 6.68
N GLY A 77 -9.17 -21.09 6.87
CA GLY A 77 -8.61 -21.85 7.96
C GLY A 77 -9.01 -21.36 9.34
N PRO A 78 -8.58 -22.06 10.39
CA PRO A 78 -9.07 -21.80 11.74
C PRO A 78 -8.72 -20.41 12.26
N VAL A 79 -7.64 -19.78 11.75
CA VAL A 79 -7.22 -18.40 12.06
C VAL A 79 -7.08 -17.61 10.77
N TYR A 80 -7.32 -16.30 10.83
CA TYR A 80 -7.26 -15.44 9.66
C TYR A 80 -7.05 -13.96 10.04
N ALA A 81 -6.70 -13.12 9.06
CA ALA A 81 -6.65 -11.66 9.20
C ALA A 81 -7.90 -10.97 8.64
N GLY A 82 -8.56 -11.59 7.66
CA GLY A 82 -9.78 -11.07 7.02
C GLY A 82 -10.48 -12.13 6.18
N TYR A 83 -11.77 -11.90 5.86
CA TYR A 83 -12.65 -12.87 5.17
C TYR A 83 -12.50 -12.91 3.65
N SER A 84 -11.87 -11.89 3.06
CA SER A 84 -11.62 -11.77 1.62
C SER A 84 -10.53 -10.73 1.40
N CYS A 85 -9.96 -10.67 0.18
CA CYS A 85 -9.06 -9.57 -0.17
C CYS A 85 -9.76 -8.22 -0.01
N GLY A 86 -11.00 -8.10 -0.50
CA GLY A 86 -11.83 -6.91 -0.41
C GLY A 86 -12.19 -6.51 1.03
N SER A 87 -12.17 -7.44 2.00
CA SER A 87 -12.40 -7.09 3.41
C SER A 87 -11.32 -6.15 3.95
N CYS A 88 -10.06 -6.33 3.54
CA CYS A 88 -8.95 -5.45 3.88
C CYS A 88 -8.73 -4.34 2.85
N HIS A 89 -9.00 -4.64 1.57
CA HIS A 89 -8.77 -3.75 0.43
C HIS A 89 -10.09 -3.31 -0.22
N GLN A 90 -11.02 -2.77 0.56
CA GLN A 90 -12.34 -2.35 0.08
C GLN A 90 -12.23 -1.53 -1.20
N SER A 91 -12.94 -1.97 -2.26
CA SER A 91 -12.91 -1.37 -3.61
C SER A 91 -11.47 -1.21 -4.14
N ALA A 92 -10.63 -2.25 -4.04
CA ALA A 92 -9.20 -2.24 -4.37
C ALA A 92 -8.37 -1.16 -3.66
N GLY A 93 -8.91 -0.55 -2.62
CA GLY A 93 -8.32 0.52 -1.82
C GLY A 93 -7.85 0.07 -0.45
N ARG A 94 -8.36 0.72 0.60
CA ARG A 94 -8.01 0.48 2.00
C ARG A 94 -9.26 0.48 2.86
N THR A 95 -9.55 -0.61 3.52
CA THR A 95 -10.58 -0.62 4.59
C THR A 95 -10.08 0.18 5.80
N THR A 96 -11.01 0.76 6.57
CA THR A 96 -10.66 1.45 7.82
C THR A 96 -9.96 0.46 8.76
N PRO A 97 -8.69 0.69 9.12
CA PRO A 97 -7.93 -0.26 9.93
C PRO A 97 -8.41 -0.26 11.39
N SER A 98 -8.40 -1.43 12.01
CA SER A 98 -8.86 -1.62 13.39
C SER A 98 -8.05 -0.84 14.43
N VAL A 99 -6.87 -0.35 14.10
CA VAL A 99 -6.10 0.55 14.98
C VAL A 99 -6.84 1.83 15.35
N TRP A 100 -7.87 2.20 14.61
CA TRP A 100 -8.78 3.31 14.90
C TRP A 100 -10.17 2.84 15.38
N ASN A 101 -10.34 1.54 15.58
CA ASN A 101 -11.57 0.98 16.14
C ASN A 101 -11.49 0.99 17.66
N LYS A 102 -12.31 1.83 18.30
CA LYS A 102 -12.39 1.90 19.77
C LYS A 102 -13.00 0.62 20.31
N THR A 103 -12.27 -0.11 21.13
CA THR A 103 -12.69 -1.39 21.75
C THR A 103 -13.03 -1.26 23.22
N GLY A 104 -12.60 -0.17 23.87
CA GLY A 104 -12.87 0.05 25.30
C GLY A 104 -12.19 1.32 25.82
N GLU A 105 -12.05 1.37 27.14
CA GLU A 105 -11.36 2.42 27.88
C GLU A 105 -10.56 1.80 29.03
N ASP A 106 -9.42 2.38 29.33
CA ASP A 106 -8.68 2.10 30.55
C ASP A 106 -9.41 2.65 31.80
N PRO A 107 -9.05 2.24 33.02
CA PRO A 107 -9.68 2.72 34.24
C PRO A 107 -9.63 4.24 34.43
N ASP A 108 -8.69 4.93 33.79
CA ASP A 108 -8.57 6.39 33.79
C ASP A 108 -9.38 7.08 32.68
N GLY A 109 -10.15 6.32 31.88
CA GLY A 109 -10.94 6.81 30.77
C GLY A 109 -10.18 6.96 29.46
N THR A 110 -8.92 6.57 29.37
CA THR A 110 -8.13 6.62 28.13
C THR A 110 -8.69 5.60 27.12
N PRO A 111 -9.03 6.02 25.87
CA PRO A 111 -9.55 5.10 24.89
C PRO A 111 -8.53 4.02 24.48
N VAL A 112 -9.01 2.78 24.38
CA VAL A 112 -8.27 1.64 23.86
C VAL A 112 -8.86 1.26 22.50
N TYR A 113 -7.98 1.03 21.53
CA TYR A 113 -8.32 0.65 20.16
C TYR A 113 -7.69 -0.71 19.83
N GLY A 114 -8.00 -1.27 18.67
CA GLY A 114 -7.32 -2.47 18.14
C GLY A 114 -8.26 -3.57 17.71
N SER A 115 -7.85 -4.81 17.91
CA SER A 115 -8.60 -6.00 17.51
C SER A 115 -9.99 -6.02 18.12
N GLY A 116 -10.99 -6.07 17.27
CA GLY A 116 -12.41 -6.22 17.67
C GLY A 116 -12.84 -7.68 17.67
N THR A 117 -14.13 -7.88 17.99
CA THR A 117 -14.82 -9.19 17.91
C THR A 117 -15.48 -9.43 16.55
N ASN A 118 -15.29 -8.54 15.57
CA ASN A 118 -16.13 -8.44 14.37
C ASN A 118 -15.59 -9.21 13.16
N GLY A 119 -14.61 -10.10 13.34
CA GLY A 119 -14.13 -10.96 12.26
C GLY A 119 -13.28 -10.28 11.19
N MET A 120 -12.88 -9.03 11.37
CA MET A 120 -12.05 -8.29 10.41
C MET A 120 -11.08 -7.34 11.10
N SER A 121 -9.81 -7.46 10.81
CA SER A 121 -8.75 -6.58 11.31
C SER A 121 -8.46 -5.40 10.38
N ALA A 122 -8.54 -5.62 9.08
CA ALA A 122 -8.07 -4.71 8.04
C ALA A 122 -6.62 -4.22 8.28
N MET A 123 -5.79 -5.08 8.83
CA MET A 123 -4.38 -4.85 9.14
C MET A 123 -3.67 -6.19 9.37
N LEU A 124 -2.35 -6.18 9.26
CA LEU A 124 -1.47 -7.27 9.66
C LEU A 124 -0.69 -6.87 10.90
N ILE A 125 -0.65 -7.76 11.87
CA ILE A 125 0.04 -7.57 13.15
C ILE A 125 1.39 -8.27 13.05
N TYR A 126 2.47 -7.50 12.93
CA TYR A 126 3.84 -8.01 12.87
C TYR A 126 4.48 -7.97 14.24
N ILE A 127 5.16 -9.05 14.60
CA ILE A 127 5.94 -9.14 15.83
C ILE A 127 7.36 -9.60 15.53
N THR A 128 8.31 -9.00 16.23
CA THR A 128 9.70 -9.43 16.25
C THR A 128 10.25 -9.32 17.67
N ARG A 129 11.37 -9.97 17.93
CA ARG A 129 12.22 -9.61 19.06
C ARG A 129 12.80 -8.22 18.83
N LYS A 130 13.26 -7.54 19.87
CA LYS A 130 13.90 -6.22 19.74
C LYS A 130 15.12 -6.21 18.82
N ASN A 131 15.79 -7.35 18.64
CA ASN A 131 16.89 -7.50 17.69
C ASN A 131 16.44 -7.79 16.24
N GLY A 132 15.13 -7.77 15.95
CA GLY A 132 14.56 -8.05 14.64
C GLY A 132 14.33 -9.52 14.31
N ALA A 133 14.71 -10.46 15.18
CA ALA A 133 14.49 -11.88 14.96
C ALA A 133 13.00 -12.26 15.12
N PHE A 134 12.53 -13.22 14.32
CA PHE A 134 11.16 -13.72 14.39
C PHE A 134 10.96 -14.70 15.53
N PHE A 135 9.71 -14.85 15.94
CA PHE A 135 9.26 -15.88 16.83
C PHE A 135 8.80 -17.10 16.02
N GLN A 136 9.47 -18.23 16.20
CA GLN A 136 9.23 -19.41 15.37
C GLN A 136 7.79 -19.92 15.45
N ASP A 137 7.14 -19.86 16.61
CA ASP A 137 5.79 -20.40 16.84
C ASP A 137 4.66 -19.55 16.24
N TYR A 138 4.91 -18.28 15.95
CA TYR A 138 3.91 -17.34 15.44
C TYR A 138 4.21 -16.85 14.02
N GLY A 139 5.27 -17.38 13.41
CA GLY A 139 5.70 -16.93 12.10
C GLY A 139 6.01 -15.44 12.05
N ARG A 140 5.45 -14.77 11.07
CA ARG A 140 5.67 -13.33 10.81
C ARG A 140 4.51 -12.45 11.26
N VAL A 141 3.29 -13.01 11.26
CA VAL A 141 2.03 -12.30 11.50
C VAL A 141 1.29 -13.00 12.62
N VAL A 142 0.69 -12.24 13.53
CA VAL A 142 -0.22 -12.75 14.56
C VAL A 142 -1.65 -12.62 14.04
N HIS A 143 -2.40 -13.72 14.04
CA HIS A 143 -3.79 -13.77 13.62
C HIS A 143 -4.71 -13.49 14.81
N ASP A 144 -5.42 -12.39 14.74
CA ASP A 144 -6.31 -11.91 15.79
C ASP A 144 -7.78 -12.28 15.54
N GLN A 145 -8.07 -12.91 14.38
CA GLN A 145 -9.39 -13.38 14.00
C GLN A 145 -9.42 -14.90 13.85
N THR A 146 -10.57 -15.51 14.13
CA THR A 146 -10.78 -16.96 14.09
C THR A 146 -12.19 -17.30 13.69
N ILE A 147 -12.40 -18.53 13.20
CA ILE A 147 -13.74 -19.11 13.14
C ILE A 147 -14.28 -19.35 14.54
N TYR A 148 -15.62 -19.54 14.62
CA TYR A 148 -16.27 -19.84 15.91
C TYR A 148 -15.68 -21.09 16.57
N GLY A 149 -15.44 -21.01 17.88
CA GLY A 149 -14.92 -22.11 18.69
C GLY A 149 -13.39 -22.30 18.63
N VAL A 150 -12.68 -21.48 17.88
CA VAL A 150 -11.22 -21.50 17.79
C VAL A 150 -10.62 -20.31 18.56
N THR A 151 -9.47 -20.54 19.20
CA THR A 151 -8.75 -19.53 19.98
C THR A 151 -7.86 -18.70 19.06
N ALA A 152 -7.96 -17.38 19.10
CA ALA A 152 -7.04 -16.49 18.38
C ALA A 152 -5.60 -16.63 18.86
N GLU A 153 -4.64 -16.32 18.01
CA GLU A 153 -3.21 -16.34 18.39
C GLU A 153 -2.88 -15.24 19.40
N GLY A 154 -3.54 -14.11 19.30
CA GLY A 154 -3.43 -12.97 20.20
C GLY A 154 -4.40 -11.87 19.79
N LYS A 155 -4.50 -10.82 20.59
CA LYS A 155 -5.31 -9.63 20.29
C LYS A 155 -4.44 -8.38 20.39
N LEU A 156 -4.59 -7.46 19.43
CA LEU A 156 -3.92 -6.18 19.44
C LEU A 156 -4.69 -5.17 20.28
N GLN A 157 -3.98 -4.47 21.16
CA GLN A 157 -4.44 -3.22 21.77
C GLN A 157 -3.57 -2.08 21.31
N VAL A 158 -4.19 -0.95 21.00
CA VAL A 158 -3.53 0.28 20.58
C VAL A 158 -3.94 1.42 21.49
N ARG A 159 -2.97 2.17 21.95
CA ARG A 159 -3.17 3.47 22.60
C ARG A 159 -2.49 4.54 21.77
N TRP A 160 -3.15 5.67 21.60
CA TRP A 160 -2.64 6.79 20.84
C TRP A 160 -2.19 7.91 21.75
N ASP A 161 -0.93 8.30 21.64
CA ASP A 161 -0.43 9.54 22.24
C ASP A 161 -0.50 10.64 21.19
N PHE A 162 -1.19 11.72 21.53
CA PHE A 162 -1.35 12.88 20.64
C PHE A 162 -0.41 13.99 21.08
N GLU A 163 0.47 14.41 20.18
CA GLU A 163 1.45 15.47 20.43
C GLU A 163 1.19 16.66 19.52
N LYS A 164 0.98 17.84 20.11
CA LYS A 164 0.68 19.08 19.38
C LYS A 164 1.95 19.83 19.04
N PHE A 165 2.01 20.30 17.84
CA PHE A 165 3.09 21.10 17.27
C PHE A 165 2.56 22.37 16.63
N ARG A 166 3.47 23.29 16.30
CA ARG A 166 3.12 24.52 15.55
C ARG A 166 4.08 24.75 14.40
N PHE A 167 3.52 25.20 13.32
CA PHE A 167 4.29 25.82 12.22
C PHE A 167 4.87 27.18 12.68
N PRO A 168 5.89 27.70 11.98
CA PRO A 168 6.47 29.01 12.34
C PRO A 168 5.47 30.17 12.37
N ASP A 169 4.38 30.09 11.61
CA ASP A 169 3.29 31.08 11.55
C ASP A 169 2.19 30.86 12.62
N GLY A 170 2.37 29.89 13.52
CA GLY A 170 1.45 29.63 14.63
C GLY A 170 0.31 28.65 14.30
N GLU A 171 0.14 28.22 13.04
CA GLU A 171 -0.83 27.17 12.69
C GLU A 171 -0.49 25.87 13.42
N GLU A 172 -1.48 25.24 14.05
CA GLU A 172 -1.28 24.02 14.81
C GLU A 172 -1.46 22.77 13.95
N TYR A 173 -0.67 21.75 14.25
CA TYR A 173 -0.89 20.38 13.79
C TYR A 173 -0.62 19.40 14.93
N GLU A 174 -1.13 18.19 14.80
CA GLU A 174 -1.01 17.16 15.81
C GLU A 174 -0.49 15.87 15.18
N LEU A 175 0.39 15.17 15.86
CA LEU A 175 0.86 13.84 15.43
C LEU A 175 0.34 12.79 16.41
N ALA A 176 -0.21 11.70 15.84
CA ALA A 176 -0.68 10.56 16.60
C ALA A 176 0.43 9.48 16.63
N ARG A 177 0.93 9.15 17.81
CA ARG A 177 1.94 8.11 18.04
C ARG A 177 1.28 6.87 18.61
N PRO A 178 1.35 5.71 17.90
CA PRO A 178 0.76 4.48 18.41
C PRO A 178 1.66 3.80 19.44
N ARG A 179 1.02 3.20 20.43
CA ARG A 179 1.62 2.20 21.33
C ARG A 179 0.87 0.90 21.15
N TYR A 180 1.55 -0.12 20.64
CA TYR A 180 0.99 -1.44 20.37
C TYR A 180 1.30 -2.40 21.52
N THR A 181 0.29 -3.18 21.91
CA THR A 181 0.44 -4.26 22.89
C THR A 181 -0.38 -5.46 22.41
N ILE A 182 0.22 -6.64 22.40
CA ILE A 182 -0.51 -7.87 22.15
C ILE A 182 -0.91 -8.48 23.49
N VAL A 183 -2.16 -8.86 23.58
CA VAL A 183 -2.78 -9.49 24.76
C VAL A 183 -3.45 -10.82 24.36
N GLU A 184 -3.89 -11.57 25.34
CA GLU A 184 -4.61 -12.84 25.10
C GLU A 184 -3.83 -13.88 24.28
N TRP A 185 -2.54 -14.00 24.48
CA TRP A 185 -1.73 -15.01 23.84
C TRP A 185 -2.24 -16.42 24.12
N TYR A 186 -2.37 -17.27 23.06
CA TYR A 186 -2.90 -18.61 23.23
C TYR A 186 -1.91 -19.59 23.89
N LYS A 187 -0.60 -19.35 23.77
CA LYS A 187 0.47 -20.14 24.43
C LYS A 187 1.72 -19.30 24.64
N LYS A 188 2.64 -19.84 25.43
CA LYS A 188 4.01 -19.32 25.55
C LYS A 188 4.75 -19.46 24.22
N MET A 189 5.58 -18.49 23.88
CA MET A 189 6.44 -18.56 22.70
C MET A 189 7.65 -19.45 22.94
N TRP A 190 8.06 -20.15 21.89
CA TRP A 190 9.33 -20.86 21.89
C TRP A 190 10.50 -19.91 21.74
N ASP A 191 11.48 -19.99 22.64
CA ASP A 191 12.75 -19.27 22.55
C ASP A 191 13.83 -20.20 22.00
N SER A 192 14.15 -20.09 20.71
CA SER A 192 15.17 -20.91 20.06
C SER A 192 16.58 -20.72 20.65
N VAL A 193 16.85 -19.58 21.28
CA VAL A 193 18.14 -19.30 21.93
C VAL A 193 18.25 -20.01 23.28
N LYS A 194 17.15 -20.06 24.03
CA LYS A 194 17.08 -20.75 25.32
C LYS A 194 16.72 -22.22 25.22
N GLY A 195 16.16 -22.65 24.09
CA GLY A 195 15.68 -23.99 23.87
C GLY A 195 14.48 -24.36 24.76
N ASP A 196 13.67 -23.41 25.18
CA ASP A 196 12.53 -23.56 26.06
C ASP A 196 11.41 -22.59 25.74
N SER A 197 10.20 -22.88 26.23
CA SER A 197 9.04 -21.99 26.14
C SER A 197 9.14 -20.90 27.18
N VAL A 198 9.14 -19.64 26.73
CA VAL A 198 9.20 -18.48 27.60
C VAL A 198 7.87 -17.72 27.61
N GLU A 199 7.56 -17.10 28.73
CA GLU A 199 6.46 -16.15 28.80
C GLU A 199 6.80 -14.92 27.97
N ILE A 200 5.85 -14.51 27.13
CA ILE A 200 6.01 -13.30 26.33
C ILE A 200 5.73 -12.11 27.22
N ARG A 201 6.73 -11.26 27.34
CA ARG A 201 6.57 -9.99 28.04
C ARG A 201 6.56 -8.86 27.02
N PRO A 202 5.69 -7.85 27.18
CA PRO A 202 5.61 -6.72 26.25
C PRO A 202 6.97 -6.05 26.01
N GLU A 203 7.83 -6.00 27.03
CA GLU A 203 9.18 -5.46 26.93
C GLU A 203 10.14 -6.29 26.06
N ASP A 204 9.83 -7.54 25.76
CA ASP A 204 10.65 -8.40 24.92
C ASP A 204 10.25 -8.35 23.44
N LEU A 205 9.10 -7.73 23.15
CA LEU A 205 8.53 -7.59 21.81
C LEU A 205 8.80 -6.24 21.17
N PHE A 206 8.91 -6.26 19.87
CA PHE A 206 8.59 -5.14 19.02
C PHE A 206 7.35 -5.53 18.22
N CYS A 207 6.27 -4.78 18.42
CA CYS A 207 5.02 -4.96 17.70
C CYS A 207 4.79 -3.78 16.77
N THR A 208 4.40 -4.06 15.55
CA THR A 208 3.98 -3.05 14.58
C THR A 208 2.83 -3.61 13.75
N ILE A 209 2.15 -2.72 13.05
CA ILE A 209 1.10 -3.13 12.13
C ILE A 209 1.37 -2.60 10.73
N ARG A 210 0.75 -3.25 9.75
CA ARG A 210 0.67 -2.74 8.38
C ARG A 210 -0.77 -2.75 7.93
N ILE A 211 -1.24 -1.57 7.50
CA ILE A 211 -2.55 -1.45 6.87
C ILE A 211 -2.43 -1.77 5.37
N PRO A 212 -3.53 -2.16 4.72
CA PRO A 212 -3.54 -2.51 3.31
C PRO A 212 -2.96 -1.39 2.42
N LEU A 213 -2.29 -1.77 1.33
CA LEU A 213 -1.91 -0.86 0.24
C LEU A 213 -3.06 -0.76 -0.76
N ARG A 214 -3.19 0.38 -1.44
CA ARG A 214 -4.11 0.48 -2.58
C ARG A 214 -3.55 -0.35 -3.74
N HIS A 215 -4.44 -1.03 -4.49
CA HIS A 215 -4.06 -1.83 -5.65
C HIS A 215 -4.05 -1.04 -6.97
N VAL A 216 -4.37 0.25 -6.90
CA VAL A 216 -4.30 1.16 -8.05
C VAL A 216 -2.90 1.10 -8.68
N GLY A 217 -2.86 0.81 -9.97
CA GLY A 217 -1.63 0.81 -10.76
C GLY A 217 -0.71 -0.40 -10.54
N MET A 218 -1.21 -1.51 -9.97
CA MET A 218 -0.37 -2.70 -9.75
C MET A 218 0.12 -3.30 -11.07
N GLY A 219 -0.71 -3.38 -12.09
CA GLY A 219 -0.30 -3.85 -13.42
C GLY A 219 0.80 -2.97 -14.03
N GLN A 220 0.68 -1.65 -13.94
CA GLN A 220 1.69 -0.71 -14.42
C GLN A 220 3.00 -0.84 -13.63
N MET A 221 2.92 -1.00 -12.30
CA MET A 221 4.08 -1.25 -11.45
C MET A 221 4.81 -2.52 -11.87
N MET A 222 4.08 -3.60 -12.15
CA MET A 222 4.67 -4.86 -12.64
C MET A 222 5.29 -4.72 -14.04
N ALA A 223 4.75 -3.82 -14.86
CA ALA A 223 5.24 -3.54 -16.20
C ALA A 223 6.44 -2.58 -16.26
N LEU A 224 6.83 -1.90 -15.18
CA LEU A 224 7.91 -0.92 -15.17
C LEU A 224 9.21 -1.46 -15.78
N ASP A 225 9.94 -0.60 -16.47
CA ASP A 225 11.28 -0.92 -16.96
C ASP A 225 12.26 -1.01 -15.78
N ARG A 226 12.77 -2.20 -15.54
CA ARG A 226 13.70 -2.48 -14.44
C ARG A 226 15.03 -1.74 -14.61
N ASN A 227 15.46 -1.50 -15.86
CA ASN A 227 16.68 -0.73 -16.12
C ASN A 227 16.51 0.73 -15.70
N GLU A 228 15.31 1.30 -15.86
CA GLU A 228 15.02 2.66 -15.39
C GLU A 228 15.08 2.75 -13.85
N ILE A 229 14.57 1.74 -13.15
CA ILE A 229 14.68 1.66 -11.68
C ILE A 229 16.13 1.54 -11.22
N GLU A 230 16.97 0.74 -11.91
CA GLU A 230 18.42 0.66 -11.65
C GLU A 230 19.12 2.00 -11.88
N GLN A 231 18.78 2.71 -12.95
CA GLN A 231 19.31 4.04 -13.22
C GLN A 231 18.87 5.07 -12.17
N LEU A 232 17.63 4.99 -11.67
CA LEU A 232 17.16 5.82 -10.57
C LEU A 232 17.97 5.55 -9.30
N ALA A 233 18.14 4.30 -8.92
CA ALA A 233 18.95 3.94 -7.76
C ALA A 233 20.39 4.44 -7.86
N ALA A 234 21.00 4.31 -9.05
CA ALA A 234 22.36 4.79 -9.30
C ALA A 234 22.49 6.32 -9.17
N ARG A 235 21.40 7.07 -9.45
CA ARG A 235 21.36 8.54 -9.37
C ARG A 235 20.83 9.07 -8.03
N SER A 236 20.15 8.22 -7.24
CA SER A 236 19.53 8.61 -5.97
C SER A 236 20.59 8.83 -4.88
N ASN A 237 21.34 9.91 -5.02
CA ASN A 237 22.34 10.33 -4.04
C ASN A 237 22.38 11.87 -3.97
N TYR A 238 21.66 12.42 -3.01
CA TYR A 238 21.53 13.86 -2.79
C TYR A 238 22.00 14.19 -1.37
N PRO A 239 23.33 14.25 -1.15
CA PRO A 239 23.91 14.40 0.20
C PRO A 239 23.51 15.71 0.88
N GLU A 240 23.22 16.77 0.10
CA GLU A 240 22.73 18.04 0.62
C GLU A 240 21.34 17.95 1.29
N TYR A 241 20.58 16.88 0.98
CA TYR A 241 19.26 16.59 1.57
C TYR A 241 19.30 15.29 2.40
N GLY A 242 20.40 14.56 2.41
CA GLY A 242 20.53 13.28 3.10
C GLY A 242 19.74 12.14 2.43
N ILE A 243 19.48 12.23 1.13
CA ILE A 243 18.66 11.25 0.38
C ILE A 243 19.55 10.28 -0.38
N SER A 244 19.29 8.97 -0.24
CA SER A 244 20.03 7.89 -0.90
C SER A 244 19.13 6.66 -1.11
N GLY A 245 18.31 6.67 -2.16
CA GLY A 245 17.43 5.56 -2.49
C GLY A 245 18.19 4.32 -2.97
N ARG A 246 17.75 3.12 -2.58
CA ARG A 246 18.35 1.85 -3.02
C ARG A 246 17.32 0.79 -3.37
N ILE A 247 17.71 -0.16 -4.21
CA ILE A 247 16.89 -1.30 -4.59
C ILE A 247 16.84 -2.34 -3.45
N ASN A 248 15.68 -2.94 -3.25
CA ASN A 248 15.57 -4.20 -2.53
C ASN A 248 15.73 -5.36 -3.53
N TYR A 249 16.86 -6.03 -3.52
CA TYR A 249 17.05 -7.25 -4.30
C TYR A 249 16.48 -8.43 -3.53
N ILE A 250 15.56 -9.15 -4.19
CA ILE A 250 14.83 -10.27 -3.61
C ILE A 250 15.20 -11.54 -4.35
N THR A 251 15.35 -12.63 -3.61
CA THR A 251 15.51 -13.97 -4.18
C THR A 251 14.29 -14.81 -3.81
N GLU A 252 13.49 -15.18 -4.79
CA GLU A 252 12.32 -16.04 -4.65
C GLU A 252 12.49 -17.27 -5.55
N LYS A 253 12.38 -18.47 -4.97
CA LYS A 253 12.54 -19.75 -5.70
C LYS A 253 13.78 -19.83 -6.59
N GLY A 254 14.91 -19.25 -6.13
CA GLY A 254 16.17 -19.24 -6.86
C GLY A 254 16.31 -18.17 -7.95
N VAL A 255 15.30 -17.33 -8.15
CA VAL A 255 15.35 -16.16 -9.04
C VAL A 255 15.62 -14.92 -8.22
N THR A 256 16.69 -14.20 -8.56
CA THR A 256 17.00 -12.90 -7.95
C THR A 256 16.60 -11.77 -8.89
N GLY A 257 15.91 -10.77 -8.37
CA GLY A 257 15.46 -9.62 -9.14
C GLY A 257 15.15 -8.41 -8.26
N ILE A 258 14.66 -7.35 -8.90
CA ILE A 258 14.25 -6.11 -8.26
C ILE A 258 12.86 -6.30 -7.67
N GLY A 259 12.75 -6.17 -6.35
CA GLY A 259 11.45 -6.11 -5.69
C GLY A 259 10.75 -4.78 -5.97
N LEU A 260 9.46 -4.81 -6.24
CA LEU A 260 8.63 -3.61 -6.47
C LEU A 260 7.39 -3.56 -5.60
N SER A 261 6.75 -4.69 -5.32
CA SER A 261 5.50 -4.70 -4.57
C SER A 261 5.71 -4.82 -3.05
N GLY A 262 4.64 -4.58 -2.29
CA GLY A 262 4.68 -4.53 -0.83
C GLY A 262 5.31 -3.26 -0.24
N ASN A 263 5.12 -3.06 1.06
CA ASN A 263 5.61 -1.85 1.77
C ASN A 263 7.14 -1.67 1.74
N LYS A 264 7.88 -2.74 1.56
CA LYS A 264 9.36 -2.75 1.54
C LYS A 264 9.93 -3.22 0.20
N ALA A 265 9.16 -3.13 -0.89
CA ALA A 265 9.58 -3.64 -2.21
C ALA A 265 10.13 -5.08 -2.08
N HIS A 266 9.39 -5.99 -1.44
CA HIS A 266 9.90 -7.29 -1.05
C HIS A 266 9.33 -8.46 -1.83
N HIS A 267 8.68 -8.18 -2.97
CA HIS A 267 8.16 -9.17 -3.92
C HIS A 267 8.54 -8.82 -5.35
N LEU A 268 8.87 -9.85 -6.13
CA LEU A 268 9.28 -9.71 -7.54
C LEU A 268 8.09 -9.49 -8.47
N ASP A 269 6.97 -10.09 -8.15
CA ASP A 269 5.72 -10.09 -8.90
C ASP A 269 4.50 -10.12 -7.96
N LEU A 270 3.29 -10.21 -8.49
CA LEU A 270 2.06 -10.30 -7.68
C LEU A 270 1.79 -11.70 -7.10
N THR A 271 2.64 -12.66 -7.38
CA THR A 271 2.45 -14.04 -6.93
C THR A 271 2.33 -14.15 -5.40
N VAL A 272 3.16 -13.41 -4.69
CA VAL A 272 3.15 -13.45 -3.22
C VAL A 272 1.96 -12.68 -2.67
N GLU A 273 1.53 -11.62 -3.33
CA GLU A 273 0.31 -10.91 -2.94
C GLU A 273 -0.95 -11.75 -3.13
N LEU A 274 -0.96 -12.61 -4.15
CA LEU A 274 -2.01 -13.61 -4.32
C LEU A 274 -1.84 -14.79 -3.35
N GLY A 275 -0.61 -15.21 -3.08
CA GLY A 275 -0.25 -16.16 -2.03
C GLY A 275 -0.52 -15.64 -0.62
N PHE A 276 -0.72 -14.33 -0.47
CA PHE A 276 -1.19 -13.69 0.74
C PHE A 276 -2.56 -14.18 1.23
N SER A 277 -3.30 -14.90 0.39
CA SER A 277 -4.46 -15.66 0.82
C SER A 277 -4.13 -16.61 1.97
N SER A 278 -2.89 -17.12 2.06
CA SER A 278 -2.48 -17.94 3.20
C SER A 278 -2.42 -17.15 4.51
N ASP A 279 -1.93 -15.91 4.51
CA ASP A 279 -1.98 -15.02 5.68
C ASP A 279 -3.43 -14.64 6.07
N MET A 280 -4.38 -14.77 5.13
CA MET A 280 -5.81 -14.67 5.40
C MET A 280 -6.44 -15.98 5.85
N GLY A 281 -5.67 -17.08 5.90
CA GLY A 281 -6.15 -18.40 6.26
C GLY A 281 -6.75 -19.19 5.10
N ALA A 282 -6.40 -18.88 3.84
CA ALA A 282 -6.85 -19.62 2.66
C ALA A 282 -5.67 -20.30 1.95
N THR A 283 -5.66 -21.61 1.94
CA THR A 283 -4.63 -22.41 1.27
C THR A 283 -4.77 -22.36 -0.24
N ASN A 284 -3.67 -22.44 -0.94
CA ASN A 284 -3.62 -22.40 -2.41
C ASN A 284 -2.43 -23.21 -2.94
N SER A 285 -2.34 -23.39 -4.27
CA SER A 285 -1.27 -24.18 -4.89
C SER A 285 0.16 -23.65 -4.63
N ARG A 286 0.30 -22.41 -4.22
CA ARG A 286 1.58 -21.78 -3.90
C ARG A 286 1.96 -21.94 -2.45
N TYR A 287 0.97 -21.92 -1.56
CA TYR A 287 1.05 -22.09 -0.11
C TYR A 287 -0.04 -23.08 0.30
N PRO A 288 0.25 -24.39 0.17
CA PRO A 288 -0.75 -25.43 0.41
C PRO A 288 -0.92 -25.79 1.90
N GLU A 289 -0.06 -25.25 2.78
CA GLU A 289 -0.06 -25.53 4.21
C GLU A 289 -0.85 -24.47 4.95
N GLU A 290 -1.62 -24.88 5.94
CA GLU A 290 -2.32 -23.95 6.83
C GLU A 290 -1.30 -23.13 7.63
N ILE A 291 -1.59 -21.84 7.80
CA ILE A 291 -0.69 -20.90 8.46
C ILE A 291 -0.43 -21.24 9.92
N CYS A 292 -1.37 -21.94 10.56
CA CYS A 292 -1.28 -22.42 11.94
C CYS A 292 -0.99 -23.94 12.03
N GLU A 293 -0.36 -24.52 11.01
CA GLU A 293 -0.01 -25.94 11.02
C GLU A 293 0.83 -26.31 12.26
N GLY A 294 0.44 -27.40 12.89
CA GLY A 294 1.07 -27.87 14.14
C GLY A 294 0.66 -27.12 15.40
N GLN A 295 -0.22 -26.13 15.29
CA GLN A 295 -0.73 -25.37 16.42
C GLN A 295 -2.07 -25.92 16.95
N LEU A 296 -2.50 -25.45 18.13
CA LEU A 296 -3.77 -25.81 18.77
C LEU A 296 -4.97 -25.55 17.86
N GLN A 297 -4.94 -24.49 17.10
CA GLN A 297 -6.03 -24.03 16.23
C GLN A 297 -6.41 -25.04 15.17
N MET A 298 -5.46 -25.83 14.65
CA MET A 298 -5.74 -26.93 13.72
C MET A 298 -6.67 -27.98 14.33
N ALA A 299 -6.37 -28.42 15.56
CA ALA A 299 -7.21 -29.38 16.26
C ALA A 299 -8.59 -28.80 16.59
N GLN A 300 -8.65 -27.53 17.00
CA GLN A 300 -9.92 -26.85 17.28
C GLN A 300 -10.74 -26.69 15.99
N GLY A 301 -10.13 -26.33 14.87
CA GLY A 301 -10.78 -26.23 13.56
C GLY A 301 -11.39 -27.55 13.11
N SER A 302 -10.64 -28.66 13.26
CA SER A 302 -11.15 -30.00 12.98
C SER A 302 -12.36 -30.36 13.86
N MET A 303 -12.37 -29.96 15.12
CA MET A 303 -13.51 -30.16 16.02
C MET A 303 -14.75 -29.33 15.57
N MET A 304 -14.53 -28.22 14.86
CA MET A 304 -15.58 -27.39 14.27
C MET A 304 -16.00 -27.85 12.86
N GLY A 305 -15.38 -28.89 12.33
CA GLY A 305 -15.71 -29.52 11.06
C GLY A 305 -14.86 -29.10 9.87
N LEU A 306 -13.77 -28.34 10.09
CA LEU A 306 -12.84 -28.05 9.00
C LEU A 306 -12.08 -29.31 8.57
N THR A 307 -11.85 -29.41 7.28
CA THR A 307 -10.99 -30.43 6.65
C THR A 307 -9.87 -29.71 5.90
N TYR A 308 -8.69 -30.29 5.88
CA TYR A 308 -7.47 -29.68 5.33
C TYR A 308 -6.92 -30.49 4.13
N GLU A 309 -7.76 -31.29 3.49
CA GLU A 309 -7.36 -32.18 2.40
C GLU A 309 -7.37 -31.49 1.04
N GLN A 310 -8.08 -30.38 0.91
CA GLN A 310 -8.24 -29.64 -0.34
C GLN A 310 -7.79 -28.19 -0.17
N LEU A 311 -7.28 -27.62 -1.27
CA LEU A 311 -6.94 -26.21 -1.31
C LEU A 311 -8.21 -25.37 -1.31
N ASP A 312 -8.23 -24.28 -0.54
CA ASP A 312 -9.37 -23.36 -0.47
C ASP A 312 -9.51 -22.52 -1.74
N VAL A 313 -8.40 -22.20 -2.39
CA VAL A 313 -8.36 -21.41 -3.62
C VAL A 313 -7.68 -22.18 -4.74
N SER A 314 -8.40 -22.42 -5.81
CA SER A 314 -7.90 -23.09 -7.00
C SER A 314 -6.92 -22.21 -7.79
N THR A 315 -6.08 -22.82 -8.62
CA THR A 315 -5.15 -22.11 -9.50
C THR A 315 -5.90 -21.19 -10.50
N GLU A 316 -7.06 -21.63 -11.03
CA GLU A 316 -7.87 -20.79 -11.93
C GLU A 316 -8.41 -19.54 -11.23
N GLU A 317 -8.83 -19.67 -9.99
CA GLU A 317 -9.30 -18.54 -9.18
C GLU A 317 -8.16 -17.55 -8.92
N MET A 318 -6.98 -18.03 -8.54
CA MET A 318 -5.79 -17.19 -8.38
C MET A 318 -5.45 -16.43 -9.69
N GLU A 319 -5.49 -17.10 -10.85
CA GLU A 319 -5.22 -16.48 -12.16
C GLU A 319 -6.26 -15.42 -12.53
N ASN A 320 -7.51 -15.57 -12.13
CA ASN A 320 -8.54 -14.56 -12.37
C ASN A 320 -8.36 -13.34 -11.46
N VAL A 321 -8.00 -13.54 -10.20
CA VAL A 321 -7.65 -12.43 -9.28
C VAL A 321 -6.38 -11.71 -9.73
N ASP A 322 -5.38 -12.45 -10.24
CA ASP A 322 -4.17 -11.88 -10.80
C ASP A 322 -4.48 -10.96 -12.00
N LEU A 323 -5.31 -11.42 -12.94
CA LEU A 323 -5.76 -10.59 -14.04
C LEU A 323 -6.54 -9.35 -13.57
N TYR A 324 -7.43 -9.52 -12.58
CA TYR A 324 -8.17 -8.40 -11.98
C TYR A 324 -7.20 -7.33 -11.46
N MET A 325 -6.22 -7.70 -10.65
CA MET A 325 -5.26 -6.77 -10.06
C MET A 325 -4.38 -6.07 -11.12
N HIS A 326 -3.97 -6.79 -12.17
CA HIS A 326 -3.19 -6.23 -13.26
C HIS A 326 -3.97 -5.28 -14.17
N SER A 327 -5.29 -5.43 -14.23
CA SER A 327 -6.17 -4.74 -15.19
C SER A 327 -6.94 -3.57 -14.57
N LEU A 328 -6.74 -3.28 -13.28
CA LEU A 328 -7.32 -2.10 -12.64
C LEU A 328 -6.85 -0.83 -13.32
N GLY A 329 -7.79 0.04 -13.67
CA GLY A 329 -7.52 1.36 -14.21
C GLY A 329 -6.90 2.28 -13.16
N VAL A 330 -6.15 3.27 -13.61
CA VAL A 330 -5.53 4.26 -12.74
C VAL A 330 -6.28 5.58 -12.88
N PRO A 331 -6.86 6.13 -11.80
CA PRO A 331 -7.56 7.40 -11.87
C PRO A 331 -6.68 8.51 -12.45
N ALA A 332 -7.25 9.29 -13.37
CA ALA A 332 -6.60 10.45 -13.94
C ALA A 332 -6.33 11.50 -12.85
N ARG A 333 -5.21 12.20 -12.96
CA ARG A 333 -4.93 13.38 -12.12
C ARG A 333 -5.94 14.49 -12.43
N ARG A 334 -6.57 15.04 -11.41
CA ARG A 334 -7.51 16.16 -11.51
C ARG A 334 -6.77 17.49 -11.56
N LEU A 335 -6.94 18.26 -12.63
CA LEU A 335 -6.20 19.52 -12.80
C LEU A 335 -6.84 20.72 -12.07
N GLY A 336 -8.01 20.54 -11.50
CA GLY A 336 -8.80 21.60 -10.89
C GLY A 336 -9.54 22.48 -11.93
N SER A 337 -10.55 23.18 -11.47
CA SER A 337 -11.38 24.06 -12.30
C SER A 337 -10.63 25.34 -12.70
N LYS A 338 -10.76 25.75 -13.98
CA LYS A 338 -10.25 27.04 -14.49
C LYS A 338 -11.09 28.25 -14.04
N THR A 339 -12.27 28.00 -13.48
CA THR A 339 -13.24 29.06 -13.14
C THR A 339 -13.62 29.06 -11.66
N ALA A 340 -13.73 27.91 -11.02
CA ALA A 340 -13.99 27.83 -9.59
C ALA A 340 -12.79 28.42 -8.82
N ARG A 341 -13.10 29.21 -7.79
CA ARG A 341 -12.07 29.93 -7.04
C ARG A 341 -11.91 29.31 -5.65
N VAL A 342 -10.68 29.34 -5.19
CA VAL A 342 -10.28 28.93 -3.84
C VAL A 342 -9.54 30.08 -3.17
N THR A 343 -9.70 30.19 -1.87
CA THR A 343 -8.98 31.14 -1.04
C THR A 343 -7.95 30.40 -0.21
N LEU A 344 -6.71 30.82 -0.28
CA LEU A 344 -5.60 30.33 0.51
C LEU A 344 -5.24 31.38 1.56
N MET A 345 -4.92 30.93 2.77
CA MET A 345 -4.53 31.82 3.88
C MET A 345 -3.00 31.96 3.91
N ARG A 346 -2.49 33.15 3.93
CA ARG A 346 -1.06 33.43 4.11
C ARG A 346 -0.65 33.39 5.57
N SER A 347 0.64 33.24 5.82
CA SER A 347 1.20 33.21 7.18
C SER A 347 1.02 34.51 7.96
N ASP A 348 0.82 35.62 7.27
CA ASP A 348 0.55 36.95 7.88
C ASP A 348 -0.96 37.17 8.19
N GLY A 349 -1.80 36.16 7.92
CA GLY A 349 -3.25 36.20 8.10
C GLY A 349 -4.02 36.86 6.95
N THR A 350 -3.37 37.29 5.88
CA THR A 350 -4.04 37.79 4.68
C THR A 350 -4.54 36.64 3.79
N GLU A 351 -5.55 36.90 3.00
CA GLU A 351 -6.15 35.93 2.07
C GLU A 351 -5.64 36.18 0.63
N GLU A 352 -5.42 35.08 -0.07
CA GLU A 352 -5.07 35.06 -1.48
C GLU A 352 -6.07 34.17 -2.24
N THR A 353 -6.76 34.75 -3.24
CA THR A 353 -7.79 34.05 -4.01
C THR A 353 -7.32 33.83 -5.46
N MET A 354 -7.39 32.57 -5.88
CA MET A 354 -7.00 32.10 -7.23
C MET A 354 -7.99 31.05 -7.74
N THR A 355 -7.83 30.56 -8.96
CA THR A 355 -8.60 29.42 -9.45
C THR A 355 -8.10 28.11 -8.79
N GLU A 356 -8.94 27.07 -8.77
CA GLU A 356 -8.50 25.75 -8.29
C GLU A 356 -7.30 25.25 -9.08
N ARG A 357 -7.28 25.45 -10.40
CA ARG A 357 -6.18 25.05 -11.27
C ARG A 357 -4.87 25.76 -10.90
N GLU A 358 -4.91 27.07 -10.73
CA GLU A 358 -3.73 27.82 -10.27
C GLU A 358 -3.22 27.33 -8.92
N ALA A 359 -4.12 26.97 -8.01
CA ALA A 359 -3.74 26.43 -6.71
C ALA A 359 -3.08 25.03 -6.83
N VAL A 360 -3.60 24.15 -7.71
CA VAL A 360 -3.00 22.83 -7.98
C VAL A 360 -1.63 22.99 -8.65
N GLU A 361 -1.49 23.84 -9.65
CA GLU A 361 -0.23 24.13 -10.33
C GLU A 361 0.83 24.72 -9.37
N ARG A 362 0.42 25.66 -8.52
CA ARG A 362 1.29 26.20 -7.46
C ARG A 362 1.71 25.07 -6.49
N GLY A 363 0.78 24.21 -6.15
CA GLY A 363 1.04 23.06 -5.26
C GLY A 363 2.10 22.11 -5.83
N GLU A 364 2.05 21.84 -7.15
CA GLU A 364 3.08 21.05 -7.84
C GLU A 364 4.45 21.73 -7.78
N GLN A 365 4.50 23.04 -7.98
CA GLN A 365 5.74 23.81 -7.82
C GLN A 365 6.27 23.70 -6.37
N MET A 366 5.38 23.75 -5.37
CA MET A 366 5.76 23.62 -3.96
C MET A 366 6.22 22.21 -3.62
N PHE A 367 5.65 21.16 -4.24
CA PHE A 367 6.11 19.78 -4.14
C PHE A 367 7.56 19.64 -4.64
N HIS A 368 7.88 20.29 -5.77
CA HIS A 368 9.26 20.33 -6.27
C HIS A 368 10.18 21.17 -5.37
N LYS A 369 9.72 22.31 -4.89
CA LYS A 369 10.47 23.19 -3.97
C LYS A 369 10.80 22.46 -2.66
N ALA A 370 9.85 21.68 -2.13
CA ALA A 370 10.04 20.84 -0.95
C ALA A 370 10.95 19.62 -1.20
N LYS A 371 11.37 19.35 -2.44
CA LYS A 371 12.20 18.21 -2.82
C LYS A 371 11.49 16.86 -2.71
N CYS A 372 10.17 16.82 -2.59
CA CYS A 372 9.39 15.59 -2.54
C CYS A 372 9.62 14.72 -3.79
N HIS A 373 9.80 15.36 -4.96
CA HIS A 373 10.04 14.69 -6.25
C HIS A 373 11.35 13.91 -6.33
N LEU A 374 12.26 14.03 -5.35
CA LEU A 374 13.52 13.27 -5.34
C LEU A 374 13.29 11.78 -5.01
N CYS A 375 12.27 11.46 -4.20
CA CYS A 375 11.78 10.11 -3.95
C CYS A 375 10.47 9.86 -4.72
N HIS A 376 9.56 10.83 -4.71
CA HIS A 376 8.28 10.76 -5.43
C HIS A 376 8.46 11.19 -6.89
N VAL A 377 9.27 10.42 -7.64
CA VAL A 377 9.56 10.65 -9.06
C VAL A 377 8.27 10.66 -9.87
N THR A 378 8.07 11.73 -10.64
CA THR A 378 6.79 11.97 -11.32
C THR A 378 6.54 10.98 -12.45
N THR A 379 7.57 10.66 -13.25
CA THR A 379 7.41 9.95 -14.53
C THR A 379 8.33 8.75 -14.60
N LEU A 380 7.76 7.62 -14.99
CA LEU A 380 8.44 6.37 -15.30
C LEU A 380 7.88 5.77 -16.61
N HIS A 381 8.54 4.74 -17.11
CA HIS A 381 8.14 4.05 -18.32
C HIS A 381 7.97 2.56 -18.08
N THR A 382 7.04 1.97 -18.82
CA THR A 382 6.86 0.52 -18.82
C THR A 382 7.65 -0.13 -19.95
N ARG A 383 8.13 -1.36 -19.71
CA ARG A 383 8.86 -2.14 -20.71
C ARG A 383 7.94 -2.50 -21.89
N PRO A 384 8.47 -2.73 -23.10
CA PRO A 384 7.63 -2.97 -24.31
C PRO A 384 6.65 -4.13 -24.20
N ARG A 385 7.00 -5.22 -23.49
CA ARG A 385 6.15 -6.40 -23.33
C ARG A 385 5.05 -6.25 -22.26
N GLY A 386 5.02 -5.14 -21.52
CA GLY A 386 4.10 -4.94 -20.41
C GLY A 386 4.39 -5.83 -19.22
N ALA A 387 3.34 -6.28 -18.52
CA ALA A 387 3.42 -7.21 -17.39
C ALA A 387 3.13 -8.65 -17.84
N SER A 388 3.45 -9.61 -16.97
CA SER A 388 3.10 -11.02 -17.18
C SER A 388 2.26 -11.49 -16.00
N LEU A 389 1.19 -12.22 -16.29
CA LEU A 389 0.38 -12.93 -15.31
C LEU A 389 1.14 -14.13 -14.74
N LEU A 390 0.62 -14.70 -13.65
CA LEU A 390 1.19 -15.88 -12.97
C LEU A 390 1.38 -17.09 -13.90
N ASN A 391 0.49 -17.29 -14.86
CA ASN A 391 0.55 -18.35 -15.84
C ASN A 391 1.47 -18.04 -17.03
N GLY A 392 2.19 -16.92 -16.99
CA GLY A 392 3.10 -16.48 -18.04
C GLY A 392 2.44 -15.74 -19.21
N THR A 393 1.13 -15.50 -19.19
CA THR A 393 0.46 -14.71 -20.21
C THR A 393 0.93 -13.26 -20.14
N GLU A 394 1.46 -12.73 -21.25
CA GLU A 394 1.87 -11.33 -21.35
C GLU A 394 0.66 -10.42 -21.54
N LEU A 395 0.70 -9.24 -20.90
CA LEU A 395 -0.28 -8.16 -21.03
C LEU A 395 0.35 -6.99 -21.80
N PRO A 396 0.42 -7.05 -23.14
CA PRO A 396 1.13 -6.03 -23.93
C PRO A 396 0.48 -4.64 -23.84
N TRP A 397 -0.80 -4.54 -23.49
CA TRP A 397 -1.50 -3.26 -23.28
C TRP A 397 -0.89 -2.41 -22.15
N LEU A 398 -0.13 -3.03 -21.24
CA LEU A 398 0.62 -2.35 -20.19
C LEU A 398 2.02 -1.93 -20.65
N GLY A 399 2.42 -2.30 -21.88
CA GLY A 399 3.75 -2.02 -22.43
C GLY A 399 3.86 -0.67 -23.10
N SER A 400 5.10 -0.17 -23.19
CA SER A 400 5.46 1.09 -23.86
C SER A 400 4.64 2.31 -23.39
N GLN A 401 4.22 2.31 -22.13
CA GLN A 401 3.44 3.39 -21.55
C GLN A 401 4.30 4.37 -20.75
N THR A 402 3.97 5.66 -20.83
CA THR A 402 4.45 6.66 -19.88
C THR A 402 3.47 6.71 -18.70
N VAL A 403 3.99 6.55 -17.49
CA VAL A 403 3.18 6.49 -16.27
C VAL A 403 3.67 7.52 -15.25
N HIS A 404 2.76 8.03 -14.42
CA HIS A 404 3.04 9.08 -13.45
C HIS A 404 2.71 8.62 -12.03
N PRO A 405 3.50 7.67 -11.45
CA PRO A 405 3.22 7.08 -10.14
C PRO A 405 3.55 8.02 -8.98
N TYR A 406 4.37 9.04 -9.17
CA TYR A 406 4.96 9.82 -8.10
C TYR A 406 5.67 8.91 -7.08
N SER A 407 6.56 8.06 -7.58
CA SER A 407 7.36 7.10 -6.83
C SER A 407 8.57 6.67 -7.65
N ASP A 408 9.70 6.48 -6.99
CA ASP A 408 10.90 5.84 -7.57
C ASP A 408 10.94 4.34 -7.29
N TYR A 409 10.02 3.83 -6.46
CA TYR A 409 9.96 2.43 -5.98
C TYR A 409 11.21 1.96 -5.22
N LEU A 410 12.08 2.88 -4.83
CA LEU A 410 13.27 2.59 -4.06
C LEU A 410 12.97 2.54 -2.55
N LEU A 411 13.88 1.92 -1.81
CA LEU A 411 13.90 1.97 -0.35
C LEU A 411 14.60 3.23 0.12
N HIS A 412 13.98 3.90 1.08
CA HIS A 412 14.54 5.04 1.79
C HIS A 412 14.46 4.83 3.30
N ASP A 413 15.49 5.27 4.01
CA ASP A 413 15.50 5.29 5.46
C ASP A 413 14.60 6.41 5.97
N MET A 414 13.47 6.05 6.56
CA MET A 414 12.48 6.99 7.06
C MET A 414 12.68 7.35 8.54
N GLY A 415 13.86 7.04 9.08
CA GLY A 415 14.20 7.35 10.46
C GLY A 415 13.56 6.43 11.48
N SER A 416 13.79 6.76 12.74
CA SER A 416 13.32 6.00 13.89
C SER A 416 12.69 6.95 14.92
N GLU A 417 11.63 6.51 15.56
CA GLU A 417 10.94 7.28 16.61
C GLU A 417 11.82 7.55 17.83
N THR A 418 12.83 6.74 18.08
CA THR A 418 13.82 6.98 19.15
C THR A 418 14.70 8.20 18.87
N MET A 419 14.76 8.66 17.62
CA MET A 419 15.50 9.85 17.17
C MET A 419 14.58 11.02 16.80
N GLY A 420 13.31 11.01 17.26
CA GLY A 420 12.32 12.03 16.94
C GLY A 420 11.13 11.47 16.17
N VAL A 421 10.78 12.07 15.02
CA VAL A 421 9.77 11.54 14.13
C VAL A 421 10.42 10.63 13.09
N GLY A 422 9.75 9.52 12.79
CA GLY A 422 10.24 8.55 11.82
C GLY A 422 9.37 7.31 11.79
N LEU A 423 9.71 6.38 10.90
CA LEU A 423 8.95 5.15 10.68
C LEU A 423 9.92 3.95 10.80
N ASN A 424 9.73 3.15 11.82
CA ASN A 424 10.49 1.91 12.02
C ASN A 424 9.53 0.80 12.48
N ASP A 425 9.48 -0.31 11.76
CA ASP A 425 8.71 -1.49 12.15
C ASP A 425 9.57 -2.65 12.66
N ASN A 426 10.87 -2.43 12.80
CA ASN A 426 11.86 -3.42 13.22
C ASN A 426 11.86 -4.73 12.41
N TYR A 427 11.16 -4.74 11.27
CA TYR A 427 10.93 -5.90 10.44
C TYR A 427 11.84 -5.86 9.21
N VAL A 428 12.75 -6.85 9.12
CA VAL A 428 13.64 -7.01 7.97
C VAL A 428 12.96 -7.83 6.88
N SER A 429 12.98 -7.36 5.64
CA SER A 429 12.39 -8.06 4.50
C SER A 429 13.29 -7.99 3.27
N GLY A 430 13.85 -9.13 2.84
CA GLY A 430 14.94 -9.13 1.87
C GLY A 430 16.14 -8.38 2.45
N THR A 431 16.61 -7.35 1.75
CA THR A 431 17.68 -6.47 2.23
C THR A 431 17.16 -5.21 2.94
N ALA A 432 15.83 -4.99 2.96
CA ALA A 432 15.22 -3.83 3.60
C ALA A 432 15.26 -3.94 5.13
N ARG A 433 15.76 -2.92 5.79
CA ARG A 433 15.81 -2.80 7.26
C ARG A 433 14.49 -2.31 7.83
N GLY A 434 14.32 -2.36 9.15
CA GLY A 434 13.09 -1.95 9.84
C GLY A 434 12.65 -0.51 9.54
N ASN A 435 13.58 0.41 9.42
CA ASN A 435 13.35 1.83 9.12
C ASN A 435 13.31 2.16 7.63
N GLU A 436 13.57 1.20 6.74
CA GLU A 436 13.53 1.41 5.30
C GLU A 436 12.19 1.04 4.70
N TRP A 437 11.67 1.92 3.85
CA TRP A 437 10.36 1.81 3.22
C TRP A 437 10.43 2.14 1.74
N ARG A 438 9.70 1.37 0.93
CA ARG A 438 9.51 1.70 -0.47
C ARG A 438 8.70 2.97 -0.61
N THR A 439 9.14 3.89 -1.46
CA THR A 439 8.31 5.05 -1.83
C THR A 439 6.97 4.59 -2.38
N THR A 440 5.89 4.89 -1.66
CA THR A 440 4.53 4.49 -2.07
C THR A 440 4.06 5.36 -3.23
N PRO A 441 3.50 4.78 -4.32
CA PRO A 441 2.89 5.55 -5.39
C PRO A 441 1.78 6.46 -4.87
N LEU A 442 1.73 7.71 -5.39
CA LEU A 442 0.74 8.70 -4.97
C LEU A 442 -0.44 8.83 -5.94
N TRP A 443 -0.42 8.18 -7.11
CA TRP A 443 -1.59 8.18 -8.01
C TRP A 443 -2.85 7.71 -7.28
N GLY A 444 -3.95 8.42 -7.51
CA GLY A 444 -5.23 8.19 -6.86
C GLY A 444 -5.30 8.53 -5.36
N ILE A 445 -4.22 9.01 -4.71
CA ILE A 445 -4.21 9.23 -3.26
C ILE A 445 -5.28 10.23 -2.80
N GLY A 446 -5.57 11.25 -3.59
CA GLY A 446 -6.60 12.24 -3.28
C GLY A 446 -8.02 11.70 -3.30
N LEU A 447 -8.26 10.53 -3.92
CA LEU A 447 -9.57 9.88 -3.96
C LEU A 447 -9.83 8.96 -2.77
N GLN A 448 -8.84 8.69 -1.91
CA GLN A 448 -8.98 7.70 -0.85
C GLN A 448 -10.16 7.98 0.09
N LYS A 449 -10.42 9.24 0.46
CA LYS A 449 -11.58 9.58 1.29
C LYS A 449 -12.89 9.30 0.57
N LYS A 450 -12.97 9.56 -0.74
CA LYS A 450 -14.16 9.33 -1.55
C LYS A 450 -14.45 7.84 -1.73
N VAL A 451 -13.39 7.04 -1.97
CA VAL A 451 -13.52 5.59 -2.21
C VAL A 451 -13.69 4.83 -0.90
N ASN A 452 -12.88 5.10 0.11
CA ASN A 452 -12.79 4.28 1.33
C ASN A 452 -13.33 4.96 2.60
N GLY A 453 -13.79 6.22 2.51
CA GLY A 453 -14.38 6.94 3.63
C GLY A 453 -13.39 7.54 4.63
N HIS A 454 -12.10 7.27 4.50
CA HIS A 454 -11.06 7.72 5.44
C HIS A 454 -9.79 8.18 4.74
N THR A 455 -8.90 8.84 5.51
CA THR A 455 -7.61 9.36 5.06
C THR A 455 -6.47 8.91 5.97
N TYR A 456 -6.49 7.65 6.42
CA TYR A 456 -5.38 7.09 7.18
C TYR A 456 -4.24 6.73 6.23
N PHE A 457 -3.08 7.37 6.42
CA PHE A 457 -1.89 7.24 5.58
C PHE A 457 -0.73 6.59 6.34
N LEU A 458 0.39 6.40 5.66
CA LEU A 458 1.58 5.67 6.07
C LEU A 458 1.32 4.16 6.19
N HIS A 459 2.32 3.40 6.67
CA HIS A 459 2.25 1.95 6.71
C HIS A 459 1.28 1.41 7.77
N ASP A 460 1.03 2.17 8.82
CA ASP A 460 0.22 1.78 9.97
C ASP A 460 -1.02 2.65 10.22
N GLY A 461 -1.29 3.60 9.32
CA GLY A 461 -2.47 4.44 9.42
C GLY A 461 -2.40 5.56 10.45
N ARG A 462 -1.21 5.85 11.00
CA ARG A 462 -1.04 6.87 12.04
C ARG A 462 -1.31 8.30 11.56
N ALA A 463 -1.10 8.60 10.31
CA ALA A 463 -1.37 9.91 9.75
C ALA A 463 -2.82 10.00 9.27
N ARG A 464 -3.58 10.95 9.82
CA ARG A 464 -5.02 11.14 9.55
C ARG A 464 -5.31 12.06 8.37
N ASN A 465 -4.28 12.73 7.86
CA ASN A 465 -4.34 13.67 6.72
C ASN A 465 -2.95 13.84 6.10
N PHE A 466 -2.88 14.58 4.98
CA PHE A 466 -1.62 14.83 4.26
C PHE A 466 -0.60 15.60 5.10
N THR A 467 -1.04 16.58 5.90
CA THR A 467 -0.13 17.35 6.77
C THR A 467 0.58 16.42 7.74
N GLU A 468 -0.16 15.55 8.42
CA GLU A 468 0.42 14.58 9.35
C GLU A 468 1.34 13.60 8.63
N ALA A 469 0.94 13.12 7.43
CA ALA A 469 1.77 12.23 6.63
C ALA A 469 3.13 12.88 6.30
N ILE A 470 3.13 14.15 5.85
CA ILE A 470 4.35 14.89 5.56
C ILE A 470 5.17 15.11 6.84
N MET A 471 4.52 15.48 7.95
CA MET A 471 5.21 15.78 9.20
C MET A 471 5.76 14.54 9.91
N TRP A 472 5.32 13.33 9.55
CA TRP A 472 5.90 12.06 9.97
C TRP A 472 7.15 11.65 9.18
N HIS A 473 7.50 12.33 8.09
CA HIS A 473 8.72 12.03 7.33
C HIS A 473 9.95 12.35 8.18
N GLY A 474 10.71 11.30 8.52
CA GLY A 474 12.02 11.40 9.20
C GLY A 474 13.13 10.89 8.30
N GLY A 475 14.35 10.73 8.83
CA GLY A 475 15.49 10.20 8.09
C GLY A 475 15.72 10.93 6.77
N GLU A 476 15.70 10.22 5.65
CA GLU A 476 15.88 10.80 4.30
C GLU A 476 14.76 11.78 3.93
N GLY A 477 13.57 11.69 4.53
CA GLY A 477 12.46 12.63 4.33
C GLY A 477 12.55 13.91 5.18
N GLU A 478 13.49 13.99 6.12
CA GLU A 478 13.62 15.10 7.09
C GLU A 478 13.82 16.46 6.43
N ALA A 479 14.67 16.53 5.42
CA ALA A 479 14.95 17.79 4.70
C ALA A 479 13.69 18.32 4.00
N SER A 480 12.96 17.46 3.30
CA SER A 480 11.71 17.80 2.59
C SER A 480 10.63 18.25 3.57
N LYS A 481 10.43 17.54 4.68
CA LYS A 481 9.54 17.94 5.77
C LYS A 481 9.87 19.33 6.31
N ASN A 482 11.16 19.60 6.56
CA ASN A 482 11.61 20.89 7.11
C ASN A 482 11.43 22.05 6.12
N ILE A 483 11.56 21.79 4.81
CA ILE A 483 11.24 22.79 3.79
C ILE A 483 9.74 23.09 3.80
N PHE A 484 8.87 22.04 3.76
CA PHE A 484 7.41 22.19 3.85
C PHE A 484 7.02 22.97 5.12
N ARG A 485 7.57 22.59 6.27
CA ARG A 485 7.27 23.25 7.55
C ARG A 485 7.55 24.76 7.56
N LYS A 486 8.56 25.21 6.79
CA LYS A 486 8.98 26.62 6.71
C LYS A 486 8.29 27.39 5.58
N MET A 487 7.47 26.75 4.74
CA MET A 487 6.72 27.43 3.68
C MET A 487 5.70 28.41 4.26
N ASP A 488 5.34 29.41 3.47
CA ASP A 488 4.15 30.19 3.73
C ASP A 488 2.91 29.28 3.81
N ARG A 489 1.94 29.65 4.65
CA ARG A 489 0.73 28.85 4.84
C ARG A 489 -0.03 28.61 3.54
N ALA A 490 -0.13 29.62 2.66
CA ALA A 490 -0.76 29.47 1.35
C ALA A 490 0.00 28.46 0.47
N ASP A 491 1.34 28.43 0.53
CA ASP A 491 2.16 27.45 -0.19
C ASP A 491 1.93 26.02 0.33
N ARG A 492 1.84 25.84 1.66
CA ARG A 492 1.49 24.54 2.27
C ARG A 492 0.10 24.08 1.79
N GLN A 493 -0.89 24.98 1.85
CA GLN A 493 -2.25 24.67 1.41
C GLN A 493 -2.31 24.33 -0.09
N ALA A 494 -1.55 25.01 -0.93
CA ALA A 494 -1.44 24.70 -2.36
C ALA A 494 -0.83 23.30 -2.57
N LEU A 495 0.25 22.95 -1.85
CA LEU A 495 0.84 21.61 -1.93
C LEU A 495 -0.16 20.51 -1.52
N LEU A 496 -0.96 20.74 -0.48
CA LEU A 496 -2.00 19.78 -0.08
C LEU A 496 -3.08 19.63 -1.16
N LYS A 497 -3.46 20.71 -1.86
CA LYS A 497 -4.38 20.64 -3.00
C LYS A 497 -3.79 19.89 -4.20
N PHE A 498 -2.50 20.02 -4.43
CA PHE A 498 -1.81 19.20 -5.43
C PHE A 498 -1.89 17.70 -5.07
N LEU A 499 -1.58 17.31 -3.83
CA LEU A 499 -1.72 15.90 -3.39
C LEU A 499 -3.17 15.41 -3.49
N ASP A 500 -4.14 16.27 -3.19
CA ASP A 500 -5.56 15.96 -3.35
C ASP A 500 -5.96 15.80 -4.82
N SER A 501 -5.20 16.36 -5.74
CA SER A 501 -5.44 16.26 -7.19
C SER A 501 -4.96 14.95 -7.82
N LEU A 502 -4.04 14.24 -7.16
CA LEU A 502 -3.44 12.99 -7.64
C LEU A 502 -4.38 11.77 -7.55
#